data_f5322005156afa74deab40d3d9c78d89
#
_entry.id   f5322005156afa74deab40d3d9c78d89
#
_cell.length_a   1.000
_cell.length_b   1.000
_cell.length_c   1.000
_cell.angle_alpha   90.00
_cell.angle_beta   90.00
_cell.angle_gamma   90.00
#
_symmetry.space_group_name_H-M   'P 1'
#
loop_
_entity.id
_entity.type
_entity.pdbx_description
1 polymer ?
#
loop_
_entity_poly.entity_id
_entity_poly.type
_entity_poly.pdbx_seq_one_letter_code
_entity_poly.pdbx_strand_id
1 'polypeptide(L)'
;VGLFRAASEGVPQGGVISPLLSNIMLNEFDQYLHERYLSGKARKDRWYWNNSIQRGRSTAVRENWQWKPAVAYCRYADDFVLIVKGTKAQAEAIREECRGVLEGSLKLRLNMDKTKITHVNDGFIFLGHRIIRKRSRYGEMRVVSTIPQEKARNFAASLTALLSGNYSESKVDMAEQLNRKL
;
A
#
# COMPACT_ATOMS: atom_id res chain seq x y z
N VAL A 1 3.13 -11.22 -39.51
CA VAL A 1 4.46 -10.62 -39.26
C VAL A 1 4.27 -9.60 -38.16
N GLY A 2 4.62 -9.98 -36.93
CA GLY A 2 4.53 -9.10 -35.76
C GLY A 2 5.67 -8.10 -35.77
N LEU A 3 5.34 -6.81 -35.80
CA LEU A 3 6.29 -5.71 -35.61
C LEU A 3 6.74 -5.68 -34.15
N PHE A 4 7.98 -6.10 -33.88
CA PHE A 4 8.62 -5.84 -32.61
C PHE A 4 8.91 -4.34 -32.48
N ARG A 5 8.14 -3.61 -31.69
CA ARG A 5 8.53 -2.28 -31.21
C ARG A 5 9.47 -2.48 -30.04
N ALA A 6 10.73 -2.13 -30.20
CA ALA A 6 11.65 -2.02 -29.07
C ALA A 6 11.14 -0.92 -28.15
N ALA A 7 10.71 -1.29 -26.94
CA ALA A 7 10.44 -0.33 -25.90
C ALA A 7 11.79 0.22 -25.41
N SER A 8 11.97 1.54 -25.43
CA SER A 8 13.19 2.19 -24.94
C SER A 8 13.29 2.17 -23.41
N GLU A 9 12.21 1.90 -22.71
CA GLU A 9 12.12 1.86 -21.25
C GLU A 9 11.13 0.77 -20.80
N GLY A 10 11.41 0.16 -19.65
CA GLY A 10 10.53 -0.79 -18.99
C GLY A 10 10.75 -2.25 -19.42
N VAL A 11 9.97 -3.14 -18.80
CA VAL A 11 9.98 -4.59 -19.05
C VAL A 11 8.70 -4.96 -19.81
N PRO A 12 8.74 -5.88 -20.79
CA PRO A 12 7.53 -6.29 -21.50
C PRO A 12 6.43 -6.76 -20.55
N GLN A 13 5.24 -6.22 -20.71
CA GLN A 13 4.08 -6.63 -19.91
C GLN A 13 3.72 -8.09 -20.24
N GLY A 14 3.59 -8.92 -19.19
CA GLY A 14 3.30 -10.34 -19.34
C GLY A 14 4.52 -11.26 -19.49
N GLY A 15 5.74 -10.72 -19.42
CA GLY A 15 6.97 -11.54 -19.40
C GLY A 15 7.07 -12.34 -18.09
N VAL A 16 7.46 -13.63 -18.18
CA VAL A 16 7.59 -14.52 -17.01
C VAL A 16 8.59 -13.98 -15.98
N ILE A 17 9.63 -13.30 -16.43
CA ILE A 17 10.71 -12.74 -15.58
C ILE A 17 10.36 -11.35 -15.03
N SER A 18 9.41 -10.63 -15.62
CA SER A 18 9.07 -9.26 -15.25
C SER A 18 8.75 -9.08 -13.76
N PRO A 19 7.94 -9.94 -13.10
CA PRO A 19 7.66 -9.82 -11.69
C PRO A 19 8.90 -10.02 -10.80
N LEU A 20 9.82 -10.89 -11.22
CA LEU A 20 11.06 -11.14 -10.48
C LEU A 20 11.99 -9.92 -10.55
N LEU A 21 12.18 -9.36 -11.73
CA LEU A 21 13.01 -8.16 -11.92
C LEU A 21 12.44 -6.96 -11.17
N SER A 22 11.12 -6.76 -11.21
CA SER A 22 10.43 -5.73 -10.43
C SER A 22 10.67 -5.90 -8.93
N ASN A 23 10.57 -7.12 -8.41
CA ASN A 23 10.82 -7.40 -7.01
C ASN A 23 12.28 -7.17 -6.60
N ILE A 24 13.25 -7.51 -7.46
CA ILE A 24 14.67 -7.25 -7.21
C ILE A 24 14.93 -5.74 -7.13
N MET A 25 14.41 -4.96 -8.07
CA MET A 25 14.58 -3.51 -8.07
C MET A 25 13.90 -2.85 -6.86
N LEU A 26 12.68 -3.24 -6.54
CA LEU A 26 11.93 -2.68 -5.41
C LEU A 26 12.47 -3.13 -4.05
N ASN A 27 13.27 -4.20 -3.99
CA ASN A 27 13.96 -4.60 -2.76
C ASN A 27 14.92 -3.52 -2.26
N GLU A 28 15.56 -2.76 -3.13
CA GLU A 28 16.39 -1.61 -2.74
C GLU A 28 15.55 -0.56 -2.00
N PHE A 29 14.35 -0.30 -2.47
CA PHE A 29 13.41 0.59 -1.79
C PHE A 29 12.94 0.02 -0.44
N ASP A 30 12.67 -1.29 -0.37
CA ASP A 30 12.32 -1.98 0.87
C ASP A 30 13.45 -1.85 1.91
N GLN A 31 14.70 -2.06 1.51
CA GLN A 31 15.88 -1.92 2.37
C GLN A 31 16.06 -0.48 2.84
N TYR A 32 15.94 0.50 1.93
CA TYR A 32 15.98 1.91 2.30
C TYR A 32 14.97 2.26 3.40
N LEU A 33 13.69 1.86 3.23
CA LEU A 33 12.64 2.10 4.22
C LEU A 33 12.91 1.35 5.53
N HIS A 34 13.45 0.13 5.44
CA HIS A 34 13.81 -0.64 6.62
C HIS A 34 14.88 0.07 7.45
N GLU A 35 15.97 0.48 6.85
CA GLU A 35 17.06 1.17 7.53
C GLU A 35 16.62 2.52 8.09
N ARG A 36 15.82 3.26 7.31
CA ARG A 36 15.42 4.63 7.64
C ARG A 36 14.36 4.71 8.73
N TYR A 37 13.39 3.78 8.74
CA TYR A 37 12.19 3.87 9.59
C TYR A 37 11.87 2.62 10.40
N LEU A 38 12.18 1.42 9.90
CA LEU A 38 11.66 0.18 10.45
C LEU A 38 12.67 -0.56 11.33
N SER A 39 13.96 -0.39 11.09
CA SER A 39 15.02 -1.09 11.84
C SER A 39 14.97 -0.79 13.33
N GLY A 40 15.48 -1.72 14.13
CA GLY A 40 15.61 -1.53 15.57
C GLY A 40 16.46 -0.31 15.94
N LYS A 41 17.47 0.02 15.14
CA LYS A 41 18.31 1.20 15.30
C LYS A 41 17.51 2.48 15.11
N ALA A 42 16.76 2.61 14.01
CA ALA A 42 15.91 3.77 13.74
C ALA A 42 14.87 4.01 14.84
N ARG A 43 14.31 2.92 15.42
CA ARG A 43 13.37 2.99 16.55
C ARG A 43 14.05 3.39 17.85
N LYS A 44 15.27 2.91 18.13
CA LYS A 44 16.05 3.23 19.32
C LYS A 44 16.48 4.69 19.32
N ASP A 45 16.95 5.21 18.20
CA ASP A 45 17.36 6.61 18.06
C ASP A 45 16.22 7.56 18.41
N ARG A 46 14.99 7.25 18.00
CA ARG A 46 13.80 8.00 18.37
C ARG A 46 13.48 7.92 19.87
N TRP A 47 13.60 6.72 20.46
CA TRP A 47 13.33 6.50 21.89
C TRP A 47 14.39 7.16 22.78
N TYR A 48 15.65 7.04 22.41
CA TYR A 48 16.77 7.66 23.11
C TYR A 48 16.62 9.18 23.17
N TRP A 49 16.20 9.79 22.09
CA TRP A 49 15.97 11.23 22.05
C TRP A 49 14.82 11.64 23.01
N ASN A 50 13.70 10.94 23.02
CA ASN A 50 12.60 11.21 23.96
C ASN A 50 13.04 11.14 25.41
N ASN A 51 13.84 10.15 25.77
CA ASN A 51 14.42 10.02 27.10
C ASN A 51 15.38 11.17 27.46
N SER A 52 16.14 11.65 26.49
CA SER A 52 17.07 12.76 26.69
C SER A 52 16.35 14.08 26.98
N ILE A 53 15.19 14.32 26.33
CA ILE A 53 14.31 15.46 26.65
C ILE A 53 13.74 15.35 28.06
N GLN A 54 13.19 14.20 28.41
CA GLN A 54 12.60 13.98 29.74
C GLN A 54 13.61 14.17 30.87
N ARG A 55 14.89 13.93 30.60
CA ARG A 55 15.98 14.16 31.57
C ARG A 55 16.53 15.58 31.58
N GLY A 56 15.90 16.54 30.89
CA GLY A 56 16.31 17.95 30.93
C GLY A 56 17.62 18.27 30.20
N ARG A 57 18.10 17.39 29.33
CA ARG A 57 19.32 17.64 28.56
C ARG A 57 19.09 18.68 27.47
N SER A 58 19.92 19.66 27.51
CA SER A 58 20.24 20.79 26.62
C SER A 58 19.24 21.17 25.52
N THR A 59 18.78 22.39 25.57
CA THR A 59 17.95 23.09 24.57
C THR A 59 18.52 23.04 23.15
N ALA A 60 19.84 23.06 22.98
CA ALA A 60 20.51 23.01 21.68
C ALA A 60 20.23 21.73 20.88
N VAL A 61 19.99 20.60 21.57
CA VAL A 61 19.61 19.34 20.92
C VAL A 61 18.14 19.37 20.43
N ARG A 62 17.30 20.24 21.02
CA ARG A 62 15.90 20.42 20.61
C ARG A 62 15.76 21.12 19.27
N GLU A 63 16.58 22.08 18.96
CA GLU A 63 16.43 22.94 17.78
C GLU A 63 16.82 22.24 16.47
N ASN A 64 17.75 21.30 16.54
CA ASN A 64 18.23 20.57 15.36
C ASN A 64 17.63 19.18 15.18
N TRP A 65 16.72 18.78 16.05
CA TRP A 65 16.15 17.45 16.01
C TRP A 65 14.80 17.40 15.29
N GLN A 66 14.75 16.67 14.19
CA GLN A 66 13.52 16.39 13.47
C GLN A 66 12.90 15.08 13.95
N TRP A 67 11.72 15.18 14.53
CA TRP A 67 10.96 14.01 14.95
C TRP A 67 10.65 13.11 13.76
N LYS A 68 11.19 11.90 13.75
CA LYS A 68 10.82 10.88 12.80
C LYS A 68 9.53 10.19 13.24
N PRO A 69 8.44 10.24 12.47
CA PRO A 69 7.21 9.55 12.82
C PRO A 69 7.41 8.03 12.80
N ALA A 70 6.57 7.30 13.55
CA ALA A 70 6.52 5.86 13.42
C ALA A 70 5.88 5.50 12.09
N VAL A 71 6.53 4.63 11.35
CA VAL A 71 6.09 4.15 10.04
C VAL A 71 5.90 2.65 10.09
N ALA A 72 4.83 2.15 9.48
CA ALA A 72 4.67 0.77 9.09
C ALA A 72 4.56 0.71 7.56
N TYR A 73 5.11 -0.33 6.97
CA TYR A 73 5.22 -0.50 5.53
C TYR A 73 4.74 -1.89 5.13
N CYS A 74 4.01 -1.96 4.04
CA CYS A 74 3.60 -3.20 3.40
C CYS A 74 3.62 -3.00 1.89
N ARG A 75 4.22 -3.93 1.16
CA ARG A 75 4.26 -3.97 -0.30
C ARG A 75 3.77 -5.31 -0.83
N TYR A 76 3.07 -5.25 -1.93
CA TYR A 76 2.69 -6.40 -2.74
C TYR A 76 2.91 -6.05 -4.21
N ALA A 77 3.90 -6.69 -4.83
CA ALA A 77 4.38 -6.32 -6.15
C ALA A 77 4.71 -4.82 -6.25
N ASP A 78 4.03 -4.09 -7.13
CA ASP A 78 4.22 -2.66 -7.37
C ASP A 78 3.38 -1.79 -6.42
N ASP A 79 2.37 -2.38 -5.77
CA ASP A 79 1.50 -1.67 -4.85
C ASP A 79 2.10 -1.65 -3.44
N PHE A 80 2.18 -0.48 -2.83
CA PHE A 80 2.64 -0.36 -1.46
C PHE A 80 1.82 0.65 -0.65
N VAL A 81 1.84 0.46 0.65
CA VAL A 81 1.22 1.37 1.62
C VAL A 81 2.18 1.68 2.76
N LEU A 82 2.24 2.96 3.12
CA LEU A 82 2.96 3.47 4.28
C LEU A 82 1.94 4.01 5.28
N ILE A 83 1.93 3.47 6.48
CA ILE A 83 1.12 3.99 7.58
C ILE A 83 2.00 4.82 8.47
N VAL A 84 1.73 6.12 8.52
CA VAL A 84 2.53 7.11 9.26
C VAL A 84 1.79 7.54 10.51
N LYS A 85 2.39 7.31 11.67
CA LYS A 85 1.88 7.86 12.94
C LYS A 85 2.47 9.25 13.15
N GLY A 86 1.83 10.26 12.56
CA GLY A 86 2.33 11.63 12.56
C GLY A 86 1.31 12.61 12.00
N THR A 87 1.78 13.81 11.68
CA THR A 87 1.00 14.86 11.04
C THR A 87 0.91 14.65 9.52
N LYS A 88 -0.03 15.34 8.87
CA LYS A 88 -0.14 15.34 7.40
C LYS A 88 1.14 15.84 6.74
N ALA A 89 1.73 16.92 7.27
CA ALA A 89 2.99 17.46 6.77
C ALA A 89 4.16 16.46 6.84
N GLN A 90 4.23 15.65 7.90
CA GLN A 90 5.23 14.58 8.01
C GLN A 90 4.97 13.45 6.99
N ALA A 91 3.71 13.12 6.72
CA ALA A 91 3.38 12.14 5.69
C ALA A 91 3.72 12.66 4.28
N GLU A 92 3.49 13.95 4.02
CA GLU A 92 3.88 14.62 2.77
C GLU A 92 5.40 14.62 2.59
N ALA A 93 6.16 14.93 3.63
CA ALA A 93 7.62 14.88 3.60
C ALA A 93 8.15 13.46 3.30
N ILE A 94 7.58 12.43 3.92
CA ILE A 94 7.93 11.03 3.65
C ILE A 94 7.58 10.65 2.21
N ARG A 95 6.44 11.09 1.68
CA ARG A 95 6.06 10.84 0.28
C ARG A 95 7.08 11.42 -0.69
N GLU A 96 7.52 12.66 -0.47
CA GLU A 96 8.53 13.30 -1.32
C GLU A 96 9.90 12.62 -1.17
N GLU A 97 10.27 12.18 0.03
CA GLU A 97 11.48 11.40 0.27
C GLU A 97 11.43 10.06 -0.50
N CYS A 98 10.32 9.33 -0.43
CA CYS A 98 10.12 8.10 -1.20
C CYS A 98 10.17 8.34 -2.71
N ARG A 99 9.56 9.43 -3.18
CA ARG A 99 9.62 9.82 -4.59
C ARG A 99 11.07 10.09 -5.03
N GLY A 100 11.84 10.82 -4.23
CA GLY A 100 13.24 11.08 -4.50
C GLY A 100 14.08 9.82 -4.64
N VAL A 101 13.86 8.82 -3.80
CA VAL A 101 14.55 7.51 -3.88
C VAL A 101 14.12 6.73 -5.11
N LEU A 102 12.83 6.62 -5.37
CA LEU A 102 12.29 5.87 -6.50
C LEU A 102 12.74 6.49 -7.84
N GLU A 103 12.58 7.79 -8.01
CA GLU A 103 12.91 8.48 -9.27
C GLU A 103 14.42 8.73 -9.42
N GLY A 104 15.11 9.08 -8.33
CA GLY A 104 16.54 9.37 -8.33
C GLY A 104 17.41 8.13 -8.47
N SER A 105 17.25 7.18 -7.56
CA SER A 105 18.12 6.00 -7.46
C SER A 105 17.66 4.86 -8.35
N LEU A 106 16.36 4.56 -8.36
CA LEU A 106 15.82 3.40 -9.06
C LEU A 106 15.28 3.72 -10.46
N LYS A 107 15.22 4.99 -10.84
CA LYS A 107 14.65 5.45 -12.13
C LYS A 107 13.20 5.00 -12.36
N LEU A 108 12.47 4.76 -11.26
CA LEU A 108 11.07 4.37 -11.28
C LEU A 108 10.20 5.59 -11.03
N ARG A 109 9.21 5.85 -11.89
CA ARG A 109 8.29 6.96 -11.70
C ARG A 109 7.18 6.60 -10.72
N LEU A 110 7.03 7.41 -9.66
CA LEU A 110 5.89 7.31 -8.78
C LEU A 110 4.65 7.92 -9.43
N ASN A 111 3.58 7.13 -9.57
CA ASN A 111 2.33 7.66 -10.10
C ASN A 111 1.63 8.54 -9.05
N MET A 112 1.79 9.86 -9.19
CA MET A 112 1.28 10.84 -8.23
C MET A 112 -0.25 10.91 -8.19
N ASP A 113 -0.94 10.57 -9.29
CA ASP A 113 -2.41 10.56 -9.34
C ASP A 113 -2.99 9.43 -8.48
N LYS A 114 -2.26 8.30 -8.41
CA LYS A 114 -2.61 7.15 -7.59
C LYS A 114 -2.07 7.25 -6.16
N THR A 115 -0.99 8.00 -5.94
CA THR A 115 -0.33 8.15 -4.63
C THR A 115 -1.04 9.21 -3.80
N LYS A 116 -1.94 8.79 -2.93
CA LYS A 116 -2.78 9.67 -2.10
C LYS A 116 -2.41 9.56 -0.64
N ILE A 117 -2.43 10.71 0.06
CA ILE A 117 -2.34 10.75 1.51
C ILE A 117 -3.77 10.82 2.05
N THR A 118 -4.16 9.80 2.80
CA THR A 118 -5.51 9.64 3.32
C THR A 118 -5.46 9.42 4.83
N HIS A 119 -6.35 10.07 5.57
CA HIS A 119 -6.48 9.81 7.00
C HIS A 119 -7.11 8.43 7.23
N VAL A 120 -6.62 7.68 8.21
CA VAL A 120 -7.06 6.30 8.48
C VAL A 120 -8.54 6.18 8.81
N ASN A 121 -9.18 7.27 9.30
CA ASN A 121 -10.62 7.30 9.57
C ASN A 121 -11.46 7.45 8.29
N ASP A 122 -10.90 8.01 7.21
CA ASP A 122 -11.56 8.12 5.91
C ASP A 122 -11.47 6.80 5.14
N GLY A 123 -10.43 6.02 5.44
CA GLY A 123 -10.15 4.73 4.84
C GLY A 123 -9.53 4.84 3.46
N PHE A 124 -8.87 3.77 3.05
CA PHE A 124 -8.21 3.65 1.75
C PHE A 124 -8.43 2.24 1.19
N ILE A 125 -8.22 2.11 -0.12
CA ILE A 125 -8.31 0.81 -0.80
C ILE A 125 -6.89 0.30 -1.02
N PHE A 126 -6.62 -0.94 -0.58
CA PHE A 126 -5.38 -1.65 -0.83
C PHE A 126 -5.68 -3.11 -1.19
N LEU A 127 -5.10 -3.60 -2.28
CA LEU A 127 -5.32 -4.96 -2.82
C LEU A 127 -6.80 -5.35 -2.93
N GLY A 128 -7.63 -4.40 -3.33
CA GLY A 128 -9.06 -4.63 -3.50
C GLY A 128 -9.89 -4.62 -2.22
N HIS A 129 -9.30 -4.37 -1.07
CA HIS A 129 -9.99 -4.25 0.21
C HIS A 129 -10.00 -2.80 0.70
N ARG A 130 -11.11 -2.36 1.26
CA ARG A 130 -11.21 -1.08 1.94
C ARG A 130 -10.79 -1.25 3.39
N ILE A 131 -9.71 -0.57 3.76
CA ILE A 131 -9.16 -0.54 5.13
C ILE A 131 -9.55 0.79 5.75
N ILE A 132 -10.21 0.74 6.92
CA ILE A 132 -10.70 1.92 7.60
C ILE A 132 -10.66 1.71 9.12
N ARG A 133 -10.38 2.77 9.88
CA ARG A 133 -10.50 2.75 11.33
C ARG A 133 -11.88 3.25 11.74
N LYS A 134 -12.65 2.41 12.41
CA LYS A 134 -14.00 2.73 12.91
C LYS A 134 -14.11 2.51 14.42
N ARG A 135 -15.03 3.21 15.03
CA ARG A 135 -15.40 2.99 16.42
C ARG A 135 -16.28 1.73 16.51
N SER A 136 -15.88 0.80 17.38
CA SER A 136 -16.68 -0.39 17.68
C SER A 136 -17.89 0.00 18.56
N ARG A 137 -18.86 -0.90 18.66
CA ARG A 137 -20.01 -0.72 19.59
C ARG A 137 -19.59 -0.58 21.06
N TYR A 138 -18.39 -1.02 21.40
CA TYR A 138 -17.83 -0.90 22.76
C TYR A 138 -17.00 0.39 22.95
N GLY A 139 -17.00 1.30 21.98
CA GLY A 139 -16.30 2.58 22.06
C GLY A 139 -14.84 2.57 21.63
N GLU A 140 -14.25 1.40 21.40
CA GLU A 140 -12.86 1.26 20.97
C GLU A 140 -12.69 1.53 19.47
N MET A 141 -11.55 2.12 19.10
CA MET A 141 -11.17 2.31 17.70
C MET A 141 -10.51 1.04 17.17
N ARG A 142 -11.13 0.42 16.18
CA ARG A 142 -10.63 -0.81 15.53
C ARG A 142 -10.42 -0.60 14.04
N VAL A 143 -9.41 -1.27 13.49
CA VAL A 143 -9.21 -1.34 12.05
C VAL A 143 -10.10 -2.45 11.50
N VAL A 144 -10.84 -2.11 10.44
CA VAL A 144 -11.75 -3.02 9.74
C VAL A 144 -11.34 -3.08 8.29
N SER A 145 -11.26 -4.29 7.75
CA SER A 145 -11.07 -4.56 6.33
C SER A 145 -12.39 -5.08 5.75
N THR A 146 -12.84 -4.45 4.67
CA THR A 146 -14.11 -4.82 4.00
C THR A 146 -13.92 -4.83 2.49
N ILE A 147 -14.72 -5.64 1.81
CA ILE A 147 -14.82 -5.56 0.35
C ILE A 147 -15.56 -4.27 -0.02
N PRO A 148 -15.07 -3.46 -0.97
CA PRO A 148 -15.78 -2.28 -1.46
C PRO A 148 -17.18 -2.64 -1.94
N GLN A 149 -18.17 -1.84 -1.54
CA GLN A 149 -19.58 -2.14 -1.81
C GLN A 149 -19.88 -2.26 -3.32
N GLU A 150 -19.21 -1.48 -4.13
CA GLU A 150 -19.32 -1.56 -5.59
C GLU A 150 -18.87 -2.94 -6.13
N LYS A 151 -17.72 -3.44 -5.67
CA LYS A 151 -17.25 -4.78 -6.05
C LYS A 151 -18.23 -5.87 -5.62
N ALA A 152 -18.77 -5.78 -4.41
CA ALA A 152 -19.76 -6.72 -3.91
C ALA A 152 -21.06 -6.68 -4.75
N ARG A 153 -21.53 -5.49 -5.12
CA ARG A 153 -22.71 -5.33 -6.00
C ARG A 153 -22.46 -5.88 -7.39
N ASN A 154 -21.32 -5.56 -8.00
CA ASN A 154 -20.98 -6.05 -9.34
C ASN A 154 -20.84 -7.58 -9.36
N PHE A 155 -20.26 -8.15 -8.32
CA PHE A 155 -20.20 -9.61 -8.17
C PHE A 155 -21.60 -10.22 -8.01
N ALA A 156 -22.45 -9.69 -7.14
CA ALA A 156 -23.82 -10.14 -6.97
C ALA A 156 -24.62 -10.03 -8.27
N ALA A 157 -24.50 -8.90 -9.00
CA ALA A 157 -25.15 -8.72 -10.29
C ALA A 157 -24.68 -9.74 -11.33
N SER A 158 -23.38 -10.07 -11.34
CA SER A 158 -22.82 -11.08 -12.25
C SER A 158 -23.34 -12.50 -11.96
N LEU A 159 -23.59 -12.81 -10.67
CA LEU A 159 -24.21 -14.08 -10.28
C LEU A 159 -25.70 -14.11 -10.64
N THR A 160 -26.41 -13.01 -10.38
CA THR A 160 -27.81 -12.89 -10.75
C THR A 160 -28.00 -13.05 -12.27
N ALA A 161 -27.17 -12.39 -13.07
CA ALA A 161 -27.24 -12.51 -14.54
C ALA A 161 -26.98 -13.94 -15.02
N LEU A 162 -26.11 -14.70 -14.37
CA LEU A 162 -25.84 -16.09 -14.68
C LEU A 162 -27.05 -16.97 -14.34
N LEU A 163 -27.75 -16.71 -13.24
CA LEU A 163 -28.87 -17.53 -12.76
C LEU A 163 -30.21 -17.17 -13.42
N SER A 164 -30.40 -15.93 -13.86
CA SER A 164 -31.68 -15.42 -14.35
C SER A 164 -31.96 -15.70 -15.84
N GLY A 165 -31.01 -16.24 -16.59
CA GLY A 165 -31.11 -16.38 -18.05
C GLY A 165 -31.29 -17.81 -18.58
N ASN A 166 -31.08 -18.85 -17.79
CA ASN A 166 -30.91 -20.22 -18.32
C ASN A 166 -31.85 -21.24 -17.66
N TYR A 167 -33.09 -21.20 -18.04
CA TYR A 167 -34.07 -22.28 -17.65
C TYR A 167 -33.87 -23.58 -18.43
N SER A 168 -33.08 -23.61 -19.50
CA SER A 168 -32.85 -24.76 -20.37
C SER A 168 -31.53 -25.51 -20.10
N GLU A 169 -30.61 -24.96 -19.31
CA GLU A 169 -29.37 -25.64 -18.98
C GLU A 169 -29.50 -26.65 -17.84
N SER A 170 -28.67 -27.69 -17.88
CA SER A 170 -28.56 -28.66 -16.80
C SER A 170 -28.15 -27.98 -15.49
N LYS A 171 -28.72 -28.39 -14.36
CA LYS A 171 -28.33 -27.92 -13.03
C LYS A 171 -26.86 -28.17 -12.71
N VAL A 172 -26.27 -29.21 -13.32
CA VAL A 172 -24.85 -29.55 -13.16
C VAL A 172 -23.98 -28.49 -13.87
N ASP A 173 -24.33 -28.15 -15.11
CA ASP A 173 -23.60 -27.15 -15.89
C ASP A 173 -23.65 -25.77 -15.22
N MET A 174 -24.81 -25.42 -14.67
CA MET A 174 -25.00 -24.18 -13.92
C MET A 174 -24.15 -24.17 -12.64
N ALA A 175 -24.06 -25.28 -11.92
CA ALA A 175 -23.21 -25.41 -10.74
C ALA A 175 -21.72 -25.28 -11.08
N GLU A 176 -21.28 -25.86 -12.20
CA GLU A 176 -19.90 -25.70 -12.68
C GLU A 176 -19.59 -24.27 -13.08
N GLN A 177 -20.50 -23.58 -13.76
CA GLN A 177 -20.34 -22.17 -14.12
C GLN A 177 -20.27 -21.27 -12.87
N LEU A 178 -21.08 -21.55 -11.84
CA LEU A 178 -20.99 -20.87 -10.56
C LEU A 178 -19.65 -21.10 -9.87
N ASN A 179 -19.18 -22.35 -9.82
CA ASN A 179 -17.91 -22.70 -9.20
C ASN A 179 -16.68 -22.04 -9.87
N ARG A 180 -16.76 -21.77 -11.18
CA ARG A 180 -15.70 -21.03 -11.91
C ARG A 180 -15.69 -19.53 -11.57
N LYS A 181 -16.77 -18.98 -11.03
CA LYS A 181 -16.87 -17.56 -10.65
C LYS A 181 -16.62 -17.31 -9.15
N LEU A 182 -16.79 -18.31 -8.33
CA LEU A 182 -16.50 -18.30 -6.90
C LEU A 182 -15.01 -18.54 -6.65
#